data_c5fa4c7534e4087f2b88aa075080f010
#
_entry.id   c5fa4c7534e4087f2b88aa075080f010
#
_cell.length_a   1.000
_cell.length_b   1.000
_cell.length_c   1.000
_cell.angle_alpha   90.00
_cell.angle_beta   90.00
_cell.angle_gamma   90.00
#
_symmetry.space_group_name_H-M   'P 1'
#
loop_
_entity.id
_entity.type
_entity.pdbx_description
1 polymer ?
#
loop_
_entity_poly.entity_id
_entity_poly.type
_entity_poly.pdbx_seq_one_letter_code
_entity_poly.pdbx_strand_id
1 'polypeptide(L)'
;MFAMMETARLESLHFAVDPLTGLQAMIAIHNSRLGPALGGCRYLPYADSQSAIEDVLRLAKGMSYKAALAGLQQGGGKAVIIRPAHVDNRGALFEAFGRFIETLNGHYITAMDSGTSSVDMDCIAQHTQHVTSTTAEGDPSPHTALGVFTGIRATALARLGSDNLEGLRVAIQGLGNVGYALAEQLHAAGAELLVSDLDHGRVQLAVEQLGARPVASEALLATPCDILAPCGLGGVLNHTTVGQLRCSAVAGAANNQ
;
A
#
# COMPACT_ATOMS: atom_id res chain seq x y z
N MET A 1 -24.51 -4.15 -0.93
CA MET A 1 -23.68 -3.12 -1.58
C MET A 1 -24.03 -1.71 -1.14
N PHE A 2 -25.28 -1.19 -1.35
CA PHE A 2 -25.63 0.20 -0.96
C PHE A 2 -25.38 0.51 0.51
N ALA A 3 -25.76 -0.36 1.44
CA ALA A 3 -25.49 -0.19 2.86
C ALA A 3 -23.99 -0.07 3.19
N MET A 4 -23.13 -0.76 2.43
CA MET A 4 -21.66 -0.63 2.57
C MET A 4 -21.20 0.73 2.08
N MET A 5 -21.72 1.22 0.96
CA MET A 5 -21.40 2.56 0.43
C MET A 5 -21.83 3.66 1.40
N GLU A 6 -23.03 3.55 1.98
CA GLU A 6 -23.54 4.48 3.00
C GLU A 6 -22.65 4.48 4.24
N THR A 7 -22.30 3.30 4.76
CA THR A 7 -21.42 3.15 5.94
C THR A 7 -20.02 3.73 5.65
N ALA A 8 -19.48 3.49 4.46
CA ALA A 8 -18.20 4.03 4.03
C ALA A 8 -18.28 5.51 3.64
N ARG A 9 -19.47 6.10 3.52
CA ARG A 9 -19.73 7.46 2.98
C ARG A 9 -19.09 7.65 1.61
N LEU A 10 -19.24 6.65 0.74
CA LEU A 10 -18.65 6.61 -0.58
C LEU A 10 -19.48 7.45 -1.56
N GLU A 11 -18.79 8.21 -2.41
CA GLU A 11 -19.43 9.00 -3.47
C GLU A 11 -19.90 8.11 -4.63
N SER A 12 -19.03 7.20 -5.11
CA SER A 12 -19.40 6.26 -6.17
C SER A 12 -18.52 5.00 -6.17
N LEU A 13 -19.07 3.93 -6.75
CA LEU A 13 -18.38 2.65 -6.96
C LEU A 13 -18.68 2.16 -8.37
N HIS A 14 -17.62 1.92 -9.15
CA HIS A 14 -17.69 1.53 -10.55
C HIS A 14 -17.09 0.15 -10.74
N PHE A 15 -17.67 -0.64 -11.65
CA PHE A 15 -17.23 -2.00 -11.95
C PHE A 15 -16.99 -2.16 -13.45
N ALA A 16 -15.98 -2.94 -13.80
CA ALA A 16 -15.71 -3.35 -15.17
C ALA A 16 -15.34 -4.82 -15.24
N VAL A 17 -15.82 -5.48 -16.27
CA VAL A 17 -15.45 -6.86 -16.65
C VAL A 17 -15.14 -6.87 -18.14
N ASP A 18 -13.96 -7.41 -18.51
CA ASP A 18 -13.61 -7.70 -19.88
C ASP A 18 -13.22 -9.18 -19.99
N PRO A 19 -14.10 -10.04 -20.54
CA PRO A 19 -13.84 -11.46 -20.66
C PRO A 19 -12.66 -11.81 -21.61
N LEU A 20 -12.33 -10.92 -22.56
CA LEU A 20 -11.24 -11.15 -23.51
C LEU A 20 -9.87 -11.04 -22.86
N THR A 21 -9.72 -10.12 -21.90
CA THR A 21 -8.46 -9.89 -21.19
C THR A 21 -8.44 -10.51 -19.80
N GLY A 22 -9.60 -10.99 -19.31
CA GLY A 22 -9.78 -11.48 -17.95
C GLY A 22 -9.86 -10.37 -16.89
N LEU A 23 -10.06 -9.11 -17.30
CA LEU A 23 -10.20 -7.99 -16.37
C LEU A 23 -11.46 -8.16 -15.52
N GLN A 24 -11.29 -8.09 -14.21
CA GLN A 24 -12.33 -7.88 -13.22
C GLN A 24 -11.87 -6.76 -12.30
N ALA A 25 -12.40 -5.56 -12.49
CA ALA A 25 -11.94 -4.36 -11.81
C ALA A 25 -13.07 -3.60 -11.13
N MET A 26 -12.71 -2.90 -10.06
CA MET A 26 -13.57 -1.93 -9.39
C MET A 26 -12.79 -0.68 -9.03
N ILE A 27 -13.46 0.48 -9.12
CA ILE A 27 -12.93 1.78 -8.74
C ILE A 27 -13.91 2.40 -7.73
N ALA A 28 -13.42 2.69 -6.54
CA ALA A 28 -14.16 3.40 -5.49
C ALA A 28 -13.69 4.85 -5.43
N ILE A 29 -14.61 5.79 -5.55
CA ILE A 29 -14.38 7.22 -5.30
C ILE A 29 -15.03 7.54 -3.96
N HIS A 30 -14.18 7.79 -2.94
CA HIS A 30 -14.69 8.10 -1.61
C HIS A 30 -15.12 9.55 -1.51
N ASN A 31 -14.33 10.48 -2.04
CA ASN A 31 -14.64 11.91 -1.98
C ASN A 31 -13.84 12.67 -3.05
N SER A 32 -14.51 13.52 -3.82
CA SER A 32 -13.92 14.35 -4.88
C SER A 32 -13.99 15.86 -4.61
N ARG A 33 -14.37 16.28 -3.39
CA ARG A 33 -14.56 17.72 -3.04
C ARG A 33 -13.29 18.57 -3.15
N LEU A 34 -12.12 17.97 -2.90
CA LEU A 34 -10.84 18.67 -3.01
C LEU A 34 -10.24 18.61 -4.42
N GLY A 35 -10.82 17.85 -5.33
CA GLY A 35 -10.35 17.63 -6.68
C GLY A 35 -10.55 16.19 -7.15
N PRO A 36 -10.03 15.81 -8.33
CA PRO A 36 -10.10 14.44 -8.82
C PRO A 36 -9.64 13.43 -7.78
N ALA A 37 -10.35 12.29 -7.67
CA ALA A 37 -9.98 11.25 -6.75
C ALA A 37 -8.69 10.56 -7.22
N LEU A 38 -7.65 10.54 -6.38
CA LEU A 38 -6.40 9.86 -6.67
C LEU A 38 -6.26 8.63 -5.79
N GLY A 39 -5.81 7.52 -6.38
CA GLY A 39 -5.46 6.32 -5.62
C GLY A 39 -4.88 5.20 -6.48
N GLY A 40 -4.00 4.42 -5.89
CA GLY A 40 -3.32 3.33 -6.59
C GLY A 40 -4.25 2.20 -7.03
N CYS A 41 -3.84 1.47 -8.06
CA CYS A 41 -4.48 0.26 -8.53
C CYS A 41 -3.84 -0.97 -7.88
N ARG A 42 -4.59 -1.68 -7.03
CA ARG A 42 -4.16 -2.92 -6.39
C ARG A 42 -4.50 -4.10 -7.28
N TYR A 43 -3.53 -4.99 -7.51
CA TYR A 43 -3.70 -6.19 -8.33
C TYR A 43 -3.34 -7.43 -7.50
N LEU A 44 -4.32 -8.01 -6.82
CA LEU A 44 -4.14 -9.13 -5.90
C LEU A 44 -5.19 -10.23 -6.11
N PRO A 45 -4.89 -11.49 -5.73
CA PRO A 45 -5.91 -12.50 -5.59
C PRO A 45 -6.77 -12.17 -4.37
N TYR A 46 -8.09 -12.31 -4.50
CA TYR A 46 -9.05 -12.19 -3.42
C TYR A 46 -9.83 -13.50 -3.31
N ALA A 47 -10.26 -13.83 -2.09
CA ALA A 47 -11.05 -15.04 -1.85
C ALA A 47 -12.40 -14.98 -2.59
N ASP A 48 -12.98 -13.78 -2.67
CA ASP A 48 -14.23 -13.49 -3.34
C ASP A 48 -14.35 -11.99 -3.67
N SER A 49 -15.38 -11.64 -4.44
CA SER A 49 -15.64 -10.24 -4.81
C SER A 49 -16.01 -9.36 -3.61
N GLN A 50 -16.60 -9.93 -2.56
CA GLN A 50 -16.96 -9.21 -1.35
C GLN A 50 -15.74 -8.68 -0.63
N SER A 51 -14.73 -9.53 -0.44
CA SER A 51 -13.43 -9.15 0.17
C SER A 51 -12.72 -8.06 -0.64
N ALA A 52 -12.79 -8.11 -1.97
CA ALA A 52 -12.23 -7.09 -2.85
C ALA A 52 -12.99 -5.75 -2.70
N ILE A 53 -14.33 -5.78 -2.59
CA ILE A 53 -15.16 -4.58 -2.34
C ILE A 53 -14.81 -3.97 -0.99
N GLU A 54 -14.73 -4.74 0.08
CA GLU A 54 -14.36 -4.24 1.41
C GLU A 54 -13.01 -3.55 1.41
N ASP A 55 -12.03 -4.15 0.74
CA ASP A 55 -10.68 -3.59 0.65
C ASP A 55 -10.66 -2.27 -0.12
N VAL A 56 -11.29 -2.21 -1.31
CA VAL A 56 -11.33 -0.99 -2.12
C VAL A 56 -12.03 0.17 -1.41
N LEU A 57 -13.11 -0.09 -0.67
CA LEU A 57 -13.84 0.93 0.10
C LEU A 57 -12.97 1.51 1.22
N ARG A 58 -12.33 0.64 2.01
CA ARG A 58 -11.45 1.07 3.11
C ARG A 58 -10.24 1.86 2.60
N LEU A 59 -9.64 1.40 1.51
CA LEU A 59 -8.50 2.07 0.89
C LEU A 59 -8.87 3.43 0.31
N ALA A 60 -9.98 3.56 -0.42
CA ALA A 60 -10.45 4.82 -0.99
C ALA A 60 -10.70 5.88 0.10
N LYS A 61 -11.30 5.48 1.23
CA LYS A 61 -11.48 6.35 2.41
C LYS A 61 -10.14 6.81 2.98
N GLY A 62 -9.17 5.89 3.12
CA GLY A 62 -7.81 6.22 3.58
C GLY A 62 -7.12 7.24 2.67
N MET A 63 -7.30 7.12 1.35
CA MET A 63 -6.74 8.07 0.39
C MET A 63 -7.29 9.48 0.55
N SER A 64 -8.59 9.65 0.83
CA SER A 64 -9.16 10.99 1.12
C SER A 64 -8.51 11.63 2.34
N TYR A 65 -8.32 10.87 3.42
CA TYR A 65 -7.69 11.40 4.63
C TYR A 65 -6.20 11.71 4.40
N LYS A 66 -5.50 10.84 3.69
CA LYS A 66 -4.09 11.05 3.34
C LYS A 66 -3.90 12.31 2.49
N ALA A 67 -4.71 12.52 1.47
CA ALA A 67 -4.66 13.72 0.64
C ALA A 67 -4.97 15.00 1.43
N ALA A 68 -6.01 14.99 2.26
CA ALA A 68 -6.41 16.13 3.08
C ALA A 68 -5.33 16.49 4.11
N LEU A 69 -4.73 15.51 4.79
CA LEU A 69 -3.65 15.73 5.75
C LEU A 69 -2.39 16.29 5.09
N ALA A 70 -2.11 15.91 3.85
CA ALA A 70 -1.01 16.44 3.06
C ALA A 70 -1.30 17.80 2.41
N GLY A 71 -2.50 18.36 2.56
CA GLY A 71 -2.92 19.63 1.96
C GLY A 71 -3.03 19.58 0.43
N LEU A 72 -3.24 18.39 -0.16
CA LEU A 72 -3.33 18.22 -1.60
C LEU A 72 -4.71 18.63 -2.12
N GLN A 73 -4.75 19.23 -3.31
CA GLN A 73 -5.98 19.54 -4.04
C GLN A 73 -6.48 18.31 -4.82
N GLN A 74 -6.66 17.20 -4.09
CA GLN A 74 -7.06 15.90 -4.63
C GLN A 74 -8.08 15.23 -3.72
N GLY A 75 -9.01 14.55 -4.34
CA GLY A 75 -9.92 13.63 -3.67
C GLY A 75 -9.26 12.29 -3.37
N GLY A 76 -10.00 11.39 -2.77
CA GLY A 76 -9.53 10.04 -2.48
C GLY A 76 -10.32 8.99 -3.23
N GLY A 77 -9.60 8.15 -3.96
CA GLY A 77 -10.12 6.98 -4.63
C GLY A 77 -9.20 5.78 -4.47
N LYS A 78 -9.64 4.65 -4.96
CA LYS A 78 -8.85 3.43 -5.03
C LYS A 78 -9.37 2.53 -6.13
N ALA A 79 -8.47 1.79 -6.78
CA ALA A 79 -8.85 0.70 -7.65
C ALA A 79 -8.37 -0.65 -7.11
N VAL A 80 -9.15 -1.67 -7.40
CA VAL A 80 -8.78 -3.07 -7.21
C VAL A 80 -9.06 -3.82 -8.50
N ILE A 81 -8.08 -4.57 -8.96
CA ILE A 81 -8.24 -5.61 -9.97
C ILE A 81 -8.08 -6.95 -9.27
N ILE A 82 -9.08 -7.79 -9.37
CA ILE A 82 -9.00 -9.17 -8.88
C ILE A 82 -8.09 -9.94 -9.83
N ARG A 83 -6.93 -10.35 -9.32
CA ARG A 83 -5.95 -11.09 -10.13
C ARG A 83 -6.51 -12.47 -10.47
N PRO A 84 -6.74 -12.79 -11.75
CA PRO A 84 -7.16 -14.12 -12.15
C PRO A 84 -6.03 -15.14 -11.90
N ALA A 85 -6.41 -16.41 -11.80
CA ALA A 85 -5.45 -17.50 -11.59
C ALA A 85 -4.46 -17.65 -12.76
N HIS A 86 -4.90 -17.30 -13.96
CA HIS A 86 -4.09 -17.30 -15.18
C HIS A 86 -4.33 -16.03 -16.00
N VAL A 87 -3.28 -15.47 -16.55
CA VAL A 87 -3.30 -14.27 -17.40
C VAL A 87 -2.42 -14.53 -18.61
N ASP A 88 -3.00 -14.61 -19.78
CA ASP A 88 -2.26 -14.84 -21.04
C ASP A 88 -1.46 -13.59 -21.45
N ASN A 89 -2.06 -12.42 -21.28
CA ASN A 89 -1.46 -11.14 -21.63
C ASN A 89 -1.76 -10.09 -20.57
N ARG A 90 -0.78 -9.88 -19.67
CA ARG A 90 -0.88 -8.87 -18.59
C ARG A 90 -1.04 -7.45 -19.15
N GLY A 91 -0.32 -7.09 -20.21
CA GLY A 91 -0.41 -5.77 -20.84
C GLY A 91 -1.83 -5.48 -21.32
N ALA A 92 -2.44 -6.41 -22.07
CA ALA A 92 -3.80 -6.25 -22.57
C ALA A 92 -4.84 -6.07 -21.44
N LEU A 93 -4.64 -6.72 -20.28
CA LEU A 93 -5.50 -6.55 -19.11
C LEU A 93 -5.39 -5.12 -18.57
N PHE A 94 -4.18 -4.57 -18.44
CA PHE A 94 -3.98 -3.19 -17.97
C PHE A 94 -4.39 -2.13 -19.00
N GLU A 95 -4.28 -2.40 -20.31
CA GLU A 95 -4.86 -1.58 -21.36
C GLU A 95 -6.40 -1.51 -21.25
N ALA A 96 -7.06 -2.67 -21.01
CA ALA A 96 -8.49 -2.71 -20.77
C ALA A 96 -8.89 -1.90 -19.52
N PHE A 97 -8.08 -1.95 -18.47
CA PHE A 97 -8.27 -1.13 -17.28
C PHE A 97 -8.08 0.36 -17.59
N GLY A 98 -7.12 0.73 -18.45
CA GLY A 98 -6.95 2.11 -18.93
C GLY A 98 -8.19 2.64 -19.65
N ARG A 99 -8.79 1.84 -20.54
CA ARG A 99 -10.07 2.19 -21.20
C ARG A 99 -11.20 2.38 -20.19
N PHE A 100 -11.25 1.56 -19.14
CA PHE A 100 -12.24 1.73 -18.07
C PHE A 100 -12.05 3.06 -17.32
N ILE A 101 -10.82 3.41 -16.95
CA ILE A 101 -10.52 4.70 -16.29
C ILE A 101 -10.95 5.87 -17.16
N GLU A 102 -10.69 5.82 -18.47
CA GLU A 102 -11.05 6.90 -19.40
C GLU A 102 -12.56 7.17 -19.40
N THR A 103 -13.41 6.15 -19.19
CA THR A 103 -14.87 6.35 -19.09
C THR A 103 -15.29 7.22 -17.90
N LEU A 104 -14.41 7.39 -16.90
CA LEU A 104 -14.67 8.23 -15.73
C LEU A 104 -14.29 9.71 -15.95
N ASN A 105 -13.84 10.09 -17.16
CA ASN A 105 -13.61 11.48 -17.58
C ASN A 105 -12.79 12.30 -16.56
N GLY A 106 -11.72 11.72 -16.01
CA GLY A 106 -10.83 12.40 -15.06
C GLY A 106 -11.34 12.48 -13.62
N HIS A 107 -12.47 11.90 -13.28
CA HIS A 107 -12.94 11.82 -11.89
C HIS A 107 -12.06 10.93 -11.02
N TYR A 108 -11.31 10.02 -11.64
CA TYR A 108 -10.35 9.15 -10.97
C TYR A 108 -9.00 9.13 -11.70
N ILE A 109 -7.92 9.28 -10.93
CA ILE A 109 -6.53 9.17 -11.41
C ILE A 109 -5.91 7.95 -10.71
N THR A 110 -5.37 7.03 -11.51
CA THR A 110 -4.71 5.82 -10.97
C THR A 110 -3.22 6.02 -10.76
N ALA A 111 -2.65 5.19 -9.89
CA ALA A 111 -1.22 5.11 -9.62
C ALA A 111 -0.81 3.66 -9.35
N MET A 112 0.48 3.41 -9.24
CA MET A 112 1.02 2.12 -8.81
C MET A 112 0.62 1.80 -7.35
N ASP A 113 0.34 0.53 -7.06
CA ASP A 113 0.13 -0.03 -5.71
C ASP A 113 0.55 -1.50 -5.67
N SER A 114 0.19 -2.21 -4.61
CA SER A 114 0.53 -3.62 -4.40
C SER A 114 0.10 -4.49 -5.59
N GLY A 115 1.05 -5.24 -6.13
CA GLY A 115 0.84 -6.15 -7.25
C GLY A 115 0.94 -5.50 -8.63
N THR A 116 1.04 -4.18 -8.73
CA THR A 116 1.29 -3.44 -9.96
C THR A 116 2.71 -2.87 -10.03
N SER A 117 3.14 -2.51 -11.22
CA SER A 117 4.44 -1.92 -11.54
C SER A 117 4.29 -0.68 -12.42
N SER A 118 5.36 0.11 -12.58
CA SER A 118 5.38 1.25 -13.50
C SER A 118 5.12 0.81 -14.95
N VAL A 119 5.55 -0.39 -15.36
CA VAL A 119 5.25 -0.93 -16.70
C VAL A 119 3.75 -1.16 -16.89
N ASP A 120 3.02 -1.59 -15.85
CA ASP A 120 1.56 -1.71 -15.92
C ASP A 120 0.91 -0.32 -16.07
N MET A 121 1.46 0.71 -15.41
CA MET A 121 0.99 2.10 -15.57
C MET A 121 1.24 2.62 -16.99
N ASP A 122 2.36 2.25 -17.63
CA ASP A 122 2.61 2.57 -19.04
C ASP A 122 1.56 1.94 -19.97
N CYS A 123 1.12 0.70 -19.70
CA CYS A 123 0.03 0.06 -20.46
C CYS A 123 -1.30 0.85 -20.30
N ILE A 124 -1.62 1.30 -19.08
CA ILE A 124 -2.79 2.14 -18.80
C ILE A 124 -2.69 3.47 -19.55
N ALA A 125 -1.51 4.09 -19.53
CA ALA A 125 -1.25 5.39 -20.17
C ALA A 125 -1.48 5.42 -21.68
N GLN A 126 -1.50 4.25 -22.35
CA GLN A 126 -1.84 4.16 -23.77
C GLN A 126 -3.32 4.50 -24.05
N HIS A 127 -4.19 4.46 -23.05
CA HIS A 127 -5.63 4.61 -23.21
C HIS A 127 -6.24 5.75 -22.39
N THR A 128 -5.49 6.34 -21.46
CA THR A 128 -5.94 7.47 -20.63
C THR A 128 -4.76 8.32 -20.16
N GLN A 129 -4.99 9.63 -19.98
CA GLN A 129 -4.04 10.53 -19.32
C GLN A 129 -4.21 10.53 -17.77
N HIS A 130 -5.22 9.85 -17.25
CA HIS A 130 -5.55 9.84 -15.82
C HIS A 130 -4.81 8.73 -15.07
N VAL A 131 -3.48 8.72 -15.23
CA VAL A 131 -2.55 7.76 -14.63
C VAL A 131 -1.25 8.47 -14.23
N THR A 132 -0.62 8.00 -13.16
CA THR A 132 0.71 8.42 -12.70
C THR A 132 1.52 7.21 -12.25
N SER A 133 2.78 7.41 -11.84
CA SER A 133 3.72 6.34 -11.51
C SER A 133 4.13 5.49 -12.74
N THR A 134 4.13 6.10 -13.91
CA THR A 134 4.69 5.53 -15.14
C THR A 134 6.20 5.33 -15.02
N THR A 135 6.81 4.59 -15.94
CA THR A 135 8.27 4.42 -15.95
C THR A 135 9.01 5.75 -16.10
N ALA A 136 8.40 6.75 -16.77
CA ALA A 136 8.96 8.09 -16.93
C ALA A 136 8.93 8.89 -15.61
N GLU A 137 7.96 8.65 -14.73
CA GLU A 137 7.83 9.34 -13.43
C GLU A 137 8.58 8.62 -12.30
N GLY A 138 8.87 7.34 -12.47
CA GLY A 138 9.61 6.52 -11.51
C GLY A 138 8.76 5.87 -10.41
N ASP A 139 9.44 5.10 -9.58
CA ASP A 139 8.83 4.39 -8.43
C ASP A 139 8.64 5.36 -7.24
N PRO A 140 7.41 5.53 -6.73
CA PRO A 140 7.14 6.37 -5.56
C PRO A 140 7.58 5.72 -4.22
N SER A 141 7.98 4.45 -4.21
CA SER A 141 8.28 3.71 -2.99
C SER A 141 9.39 4.32 -2.13
N PRO A 142 10.49 4.86 -2.69
CA PRO A 142 11.52 5.52 -1.88
C PRO A 142 11.00 6.77 -1.15
N HIS A 143 10.12 7.55 -1.78
CA HIS A 143 9.49 8.72 -1.15
C HIS A 143 8.53 8.30 -0.03
N THR A 144 7.79 7.21 -0.24
CA THR A 144 6.93 6.63 0.80
C THR A 144 7.77 6.13 1.98
N ALA A 145 8.88 5.44 1.72
CA ALA A 145 9.80 4.98 2.75
C ALA A 145 10.39 6.15 3.57
N LEU A 146 10.79 7.25 2.90
CA LEU A 146 11.26 8.47 3.58
C LEU A 146 10.19 9.08 4.49
N GLY A 147 8.93 9.11 4.04
CA GLY A 147 7.81 9.56 4.87
C GLY A 147 7.61 8.70 6.12
N VAL A 148 7.69 7.37 5.96
CA VAL A 148 7.61 6.42 7.08
C VAL A 148 8.81 6.57 8.02
N PHE A 149 10.01 6.68 7.50
CA PHE A 149 11.24 6.91 8.27
C PHE A 149 11.13 8.16 9.13
N THR A 150 10.67 9.28 8.53
CA THR A 150 10.43 10.53 9.27
C THR A 150 9.35 10.35 10.36
N GLY A 151 8.28 9.61 10.06
CA GLY A 151 7.26 9.25 11.04
C GLY A 151 7.81 8.39 12.18
N ILE A 152 8.72 7.46 11.91
CA ILE A 152 9.40 6.64 12.92
C ILE A 152 10.25 7.53 13.83
N ARG A 153 11.03 8.47 13.29
CA ARG A 153 11.81 9.42 14.10
C ARG A 153 10.94 10.27 15.00
N ALA A 154 9.85 10.82 14.46
CA ALA A 154 8.89 11.60 15.25
C ALA A 154 8.23 10.76 16.35
N THR A 155 7.92 9.48 16.05
CA THR A 155 7.37 8.54 17.02
C THR A 155 8.38 8.19 18.11
N ALA A 156 9.64 7.97 17.77
CA ALA A 156 10.74 7.73 18.70
C ALA A 156 10.92 8.94 19.63
N LEU A 157 10.95 10.15 19.08
CA LEU A 157 11.02 11.38 19.87
C LEU A 157 9.85 11.48 20.87
N ALA A 158 8.64 11.27 20.40
CA ALA A 158 7.43 11.42 21.24
C ALA A 158 7.33 10.33 22.32
N ARG A 159 7.77 9.10 22.02
CA ARG A 159 7.55 7.94 22.90
C ARG A 159 8.78 7.55 23.72
N LEU A 160 9.98 7.74 23.17
CA LEU A 160 11.25 7.33 23.77
C LEU A 160 12.14 8.52 24.19
N GLY A 161 11.73 9.74 23.83
CA GLY A 161 12.41 10.99 24.23
C GLY A 161 13.58 11.39 23.33
N SER A 162 13.86 10.64 22.26
CA SER A 162 14.92 10.94 21.28
C SER A 162 14.50 10.51 19.87
N ASP A 163 14.89 11.28 18.86
CA ASP A 163 14.72 10.92 17.46
C ASP A 163 15.96 10.24 16.85
N ASN A 164 16.99 10.00 17.67
CA ASN A 164 18.13 9.15 17.30
C ASN A 164 17.68 7.69 17.31
N LEU A 165 17.89 7.00 16.18
CA LEU A 165 17.49 5.61 16.00
C LEU A 165 18.64 4.61 16.26
N GLU A 166 19.84 5.08 16.56
CA GLU A 166 21.02 4.23 16.81
C GLU A 166 20.73 3.24 17.95
N GLY A 167 20.90 1.95 17.68
CA GLY A 167 20.67 0.86 18.62
C GLY A 167 19.19 0.56 18.94
N LEU A 168 18.21 1.32 18.39
CA LEU A 168 16.80 0.98 18.54
C LEU A 168 16.44 -0.25 17.69
N ARG A 169 15.69 -1.18 18.29
CA ARG A 169 15.19 -2.36 17.60
C ARG A 169 13.90 -2.02 16.84
N VAL A 170 13.97 -2.05 15.51
CA VAL A 170 12.82 -1.82 14.65
C VAL A 170 12.41 -3.13 13.97
N ALA A 171 11.19 -3.57 14.23
CA ALA A 171 10.62 -4.77 13.60
C ALA A 171 9.83 -4.38 12.35
N ILE A 172 10.28 -4.82 11.17
CA ILE A 172 9.66 -4.50 9.87
C ILE A 172 8.89 -5.72 9.38
N GLN A 173 7.59 -5.56 9.18
CA GLN A 173 6.73 -6.57 8.57
C GLN A 173 6.51 -6.23 7.10
N GLY A 174 7.04 -7.06 6.20
CA GLY A 174 6.98 -6.86 4.76
C GLY A 174 8.19 -6.10 4.23
N LEU A 175 8.93 -6.74 3.32
CA LEU A 175 10.12 -6.22 2.64
C LEU A 175 9.85 -6.00 1.13
N GLY A 176 8.64 -5.53 0.80
CA GLY A 176 8.32 -5.02 -0.53
C GLY A 176 9.13 -3.74 -0.84
N ASN A 177 8.82 -3.08 -1.94
CA ASN A 177 9.57 -1.89 -2.37
C ASN A 177 9.68 -0.82 -1.26
N VAL A 178 8.59 -0.55 -0.54
CA VAL A 178 8.60 0.42 0.56
C VAL A 178 9.34 -0.13 1.79
N GLY A 179 9.04 -1.37 2.20
CA GLY A 179 9.63 -1.95 3.41
C GLY A 179 11.14 -2.16 3.31
N TYR A 180 11.63 -2.54 2.12
CA TYR A 180 13.06 -2.69 1.89
C TYR A 180 13.79 -1.34 1.87
N ALA A 181 13.25 -0.34 1.15
CA ALA A 181 13.80 1.01 1.15
C ALA A 181 13.77 1.66 2.55
N LEU A 182 12.76 1.36 3.37
CA LEU A 182 12.72 1.75 4.78
C LEU A 182 13.82 1.05 5.59
N ALA A 183 14.03 -0.25 5.36
CA ALA A 183 15.07 -1.02 6.05
C ALA A 183 16.47 -0.44 5.77
N GLU A 184 16.76 -0.04 4.53
CA GLU A 184 18.01 0.64 4.16
C GLU A 184 18.21 1.95 4.93
N GLN A 185 17.16 2.80 5.02
CA GLN A 185 17.23 4.07 5.74
C GLN A 185 17.40 3.87 7.25
N LEU A 186 16.73 2.89 7.84
CA LEU A 186 16.86 2.55 9.25
C LEU A 186 18.23 1.97 9.57
N HIS A 187 18.76 1.09 8.71
CA HIS A 187 20.11 0.56 8.82
C HIS A 187 21.15 1.67 8.78
N ALA A 188 21.04 2.61 7.82
CA ALA A 188 21.92 3.76 7.71
C ALA A 188 21.86 4.70 8.93
N ALA A 189 20.73 4.70 9.66
CA ALA A 189 20.54 5.43 10.91
C ALA A 189 21.00 4.64 12.17
N GLY A 190 21.61 3.46 12.00
CA GLY A 190 22.15 2.64 13.09
C GLY A 190 21.11 1.82 13.85
N ALA A 191 19.90 1.66 13.34
CA ALA A 191 18.87 0.83 13.98
C ALA A 191 19.19 -0.68 13.82
N GLU A 192 18.82 -1.48 14.83
CA GLU A 192 18.84 -2.94 14.78
C GLU A 192 17.55 -3.44 14.11
N LEU A 193 17.69 -4.15 13.00
CA LEU A 193 16.55 -4.57 12.19
C LEU A 193 16.10 -6.00 12.54
N LEU A 194 14.80 -6.15 12.83
CA LEU A 194 14.09 -7.42 12.91
C LEU A 194 13.16 -7.49 11.70
N VAL A 195 13.27 -8.47 10.82
CA VAL A 195 12.56 -8.47 9.56
C VAL A 195 11.76 -9.73 9.30
N SER A 196 10.62 -9.58 8.66
CA SER A 196 9.79 -10.70 8.22
C SER A 196 9.13 -10.36 6.88
N ASP A 197 9.13 -11.32 5.96
CA ASP A 197 8.37 -11.29 4.71
C ASP A 197 7.95 -12.72 4.35
N LEU A 198 6.90 -12.87 3.54
CA LEU A 198 6.50 -14.16 2.97
C LEU A 198 7.48 -14.63 1.89
N ASP A 199 8.19 -13.70 1.26
CA ASP A 199 9.25 -13.96 0.30
C ASP A 199 10.58 -14.12 1.05
N HIS A 200 11.01 -15.38 1.21
CA HIS A 200 12.26 -15.71 1.87
C HIS A 200 13.50 -15.11 1.18
N GLY A 201 13.44 -14.90 -0.14
CA GLY A 201 14.54 -14.26 -0.89
C GLY A 201 14.79 -12.82 -0.45
N ARG A 202 13.71 -12.06 -0.19
CA ARG A 202 13.79 -10.69 0.33
C ARG A 202 14.32 -10.65 1.76
N VAL A 203 13.91 -11.60 2.59
CA VAL A 203 14.45 -11.74 3.96
C VAL A 203 15.94 -12.01 3.91
N GLN A 204 16.37 -12.97 3.07
CA GLN A 204 17.79 -13.30 2.92
C GLN A 204 18.61 -12.11 2.44
N LEU A 205 18.09 -11.36 1.47
CA LEU A 205 18.75 -10.14 0.98
C LEU A 205 18.95 -9.10 2.10
N ALA A 206 17.94 -8.87 2.94
CA ALA A 206 18.04 -7.96 4.08
C ALA A 206 19.06 -8.45 5.13
N VAL A 207 19.16 -9.75 5.35
CA VAL A 207 20.18 -10.34 6.25
C VAL A 207 21.59 -10.09 5.69
N GLU A 208 21.80 -10.35 4.40
CA GLU A 208 23.13 -10.25 3.77
C GLU A 208 23.59 -8.81 3.61
N GLN A 209 22.70 -7.91 3.22
CA GLN A 209 23.06 -6.52 2.89
C GLN A 209 22.95 -5.56 4.07
N LEU A 210 22.02 -5.81 4.99
CA LEU A 210 21.70 -4.88 6.08
C LEU A 210 21.98 -5.47 7.47
N GLY A 211 22.50 -6.70 7.55
CA GLY A 211 22.73 -7.38 8.85
C GLY A 211 21.42 -7.59 9.64
N ALA A 212 20.29 -7.60 8.98
CA ALA A 212 18.99 -7.75 9.63
C ALA A 212 18.83 -9.14 10.25
N ARG A 213 18.10 -9.23 11.37
CA ARG A 213 17.77 -10.51 12.00
C ARG A 213 16.39 -10.98 11.51
N PRO A 214 16.31 -12.17 10.89
CA PRO A 214 15.03 -12.69 10.43
C PRO A 214 14.17 -13.15 11.62
N VAL A 215 12.87 -12.93 11.51
CA VAL A 215 11.85 -13.37 12.45
C VAL A 215 10.73 -14.07 11.68
N ALA A 216 10.22 -15.17 12.18
CA ALA A 216 9.07 -15.85 11.59
C ALA A 216 7.84 -14.94 11.57
N SER A 217 7.05 -14.98 10.49
CA SER A 217 5.94 -14.03 10.28
C SER A 217 4.91 -14.08 11.41
N GLU A 218 4.61 -15.27 11.91
CA GLU A 218 3.68 -15.50 13.04
C GLU A 218 4.20 -15.01 14.38
N ALA A 219 5.53 -14.87 14.53
CA ALA A 219 6.17 -14.43 15.76
C ALA A 219 6.45 -12.92 15.81
N LEU A 220 6.45 -12.24 14.67
CA LEU A 220 6.93 -10.85 14.56
C LEU A 220 6.19 -9.90 15.49
N LEU A 221 4.85 -9.98 15.56
CA LEU A 221 4.03 -9.10 16.39
C LEU A 221 4.29 -9.27 17.88
N ALA A 222 4.67 -10.48 18.29
CA ALA A 222 5.00 -10.81 19.68
C ALA A 222 6.51 -10.69 19.98
N THR A 223 7.31 -10.28 19.00
CA THR A 223 8.76 -10.10 19.18
C THR A 223 9.05 -8.78 19.89
N PRO A 224 9.81 -8.77 20.99
CA PRO A 224 10.17 -7.55 21.69
C PRO A 224 11.00 -6.61 20.78
N CYS A 225 10.49 -5.41 20.58
CA CYS A 225 11.15 -4.33 19.82
C CYS A 225 10.76 -2.97 20.36
N ASP A 226 11.43 -1.93 19.94
CA ASP A 226 11.10 -0.56 20.33
C ASP A 226 9.99 -0.02 19.44
N ILE A 227 10.10 -0.24 18.13
CA ILE A 227 9.10 0.21 17.15
C ILE A 227 8.75 -0.95 16.22
N LEU A 228 7.45 -1.18 16.02
CA LEU A 228 6.94 -2.07 14.99
C LEU A 228 6.57 -1.25 13.75
N ALA A 229 7.11 -1.61 12.58
CA ALA A 229 6.86 -0.97 11.30
C ALA A 229 6.13 -1.94 10.34
N PRO A 230 4.78 -2.00 10.37
CA PRO A 230 4.03 -2.77 9.39
C PRO A 230 4.18 -2.11 8.00
N CYS A 231 4.76 -2.83 7.03
CA CYS A 231 4.97 -2.38 5.65
C CYS A 231 4.41 -3.39 4.62
N GLY A 232 3.76 -4.45 5.10
CA GLY A 232 3.06 -5.43 4.27
C GLY A 232 1.62 -5.00 3.95
N LEU A 233 0.78 -5.97 3.61
CA LEU A 233 -0.64 -5.75 3.41
C LEU A 233 -1.33 -5.35 4.72
N GLY A 234 -2.43 -4.58 4.61
CA GLY A 234 -3.19 -4.11 5.75
C GLY A 234 -3.93 -5.21 6.53
N GLY A 235 -4.52 -4.83 7.67
CA GLY A 235 -5.31 -5.74 8.50
C GLY A 235 -4.49 -6.63 9.46
N VAL A 236 -3.17 -6.43 9.53
CA VAL A 236 -2.30 -7.15 10.46
C VAL A 236 -2.56 -6.72 11.90
N LEU A 237 -2.81 -5.44 12.11
CA LEU A 237 -3.22 -4.91 13.41
C LEU A 237 -4.75 -4.88 13.46
N ASN A 238 -5.31 -5.67 14.34
CA ASN A 238 -6.75 -5.82 14.52
C ASN A 238 -7.05 -6.19 15.98
N HIS A 239 -8.33 -6.33 16.35
CA HIS A 239 -8.75 -6.63 17.71
C HIS A 239 -8.14 -7.91 18.29
N THR A 240 -7.79 -8.89 17.43
CA THR A 240 -7.20 -10.16 17.86
C THR A 240 -5.68 -10.04 18.07
N THR A 241 -4.99 -9.27 17.22
CA THR A 241 -3.53 -9.21 17.19
C THR A 241 -2.94 -8.08 18.03
N VAL A 242 -3.69 -6.98 18.29
CA VAL A 242 -3.19 -5.84 19.05
C VAL A 242 -2.74 -6.20 20.46
N GLY A 243 -3.38 -7.19 21.10
CA GLY A 243 -3.01 -7.66 22.43
C GLY A 243 -1.69 -8.46 22.48
N GLN A 244 -1.15 -8.86 21.33
CA GLN A 244 0.10 -9.60 21.22
C GLN A 244 1.33 -8.70 21.11
N LEU A 245 1.14 -7.42 20.84
CA LEU A 245 2.24 -6.48 20.59
C LEU A 245 3.19 -6.35 21.79
N ARG A 246 4.50 -6.38 21.50
CA ARG A 246 5.59 -6.23 22.47
C ARG A 246 6.51 -5.06 22.08
N CYS A 247 5.93 -4.03 21.44
CA CYS A 247 6.63 -2.82 21.07
C CYS A 247 6.18 -1.62 21.92
N SER A 248 7.00 -0.57 21.96
CA SER A 248 6.67 0.69 22.60
C SER A 248 5.81 1.58 21.72
N ALA A 249 5.93 1.42 20.39
CA ALA A 249 5.20 2.21 19.41
C ALA A 249 5.04 1.44 18.08
N VAL A 250 4.08 1.91 17.27
CA VAL A 250 3.84 1.41 15.91
C VAL A 250 3.93 2.58 14.93
N ALA A 251 4.76 2.47 13.90
CA ALA A 251 4.84 3.45 12.80
C ALA A 251 5.30 2.72 11.52
N GLY A 252 4.45 2.66 10.50
CA GLY A 252 4.73 1.91 9.27
C GLY A 252 3.92 2.41 8.08
N ALA A 253 4.07 1.73 6.95
CA ALA A 253 3.44 2.08 5.67
C ALA A 253 2.13 1.32 5.40
N ALA A 254 1.82 0.26 6.15
CA ALA A 254 0.67 -0.58 5.87
C ALA A 254 -0.64 0.20 6.00
N ASN A 255 -1.48 0.10 4.98
CA ASN A 255 -2.82 0.69 4.96
C ASN A 255 -3.83 -0.21 5.70
N ASN A 256 -5.01 0.32 6.03
CA ASN A 256 -6.16 -0.47 6.49
C ASN A 256 -5.87 -1.29 7.78
N GLN A 257 -5.22 -0.72 8.76
CA GLN A 257 -5.05 -1.33 10.07
C GLN A 257 -6.33 -1.21 10.90
#